data_b0a660979ebaf7c7b27d2a346b57aba0
#
_entry.id   b0a660979ebaf7c7b27d2a346b57aba0
#
_cell.length_a   1.000
_cell.length_b   1.000
_cell.length_c   1.000
_cell.angle_alpha   90.00
_cell.angle_beta   90.00
_cell.angle_gamma   90.00
#
_symmetry.space_group_name_H-M   'P 1'
#
loop_
_entity.id
_entity.type
_entity.pdbx_description
1 polymer ?
#
loop_
_entity_poly.entity_id
_entity_poly.type
_entity_poly.pdbx_seq_one_letter_code
_entity_poly.pdbx_strand_id
1 'polypeptide(L)'
;MKKINSFNDLDILITNFMSRWGITLLRYSLGVIYIWFGILKPFGLSPAQELVENTVYWFDNPSDFVPILGWWEVLIGLTMCIKPLIRISIVLLFIQMPGTFLPLILFPDVCFTTFPFGLTLEGQYIVKNLIIISAALVVGSSVR
;
A
#
# COMPACT_ATOMS: atom_id res chain seq x y z
N MET A 1 -32.66 38.13 3.37
CA MET A 1 -32.52 37.11 2.33
C MET A 1 -31.03 36.85 2.13
N LYS A 2 -30.48 35.73 2.68
CA LYS A 2 -29.10 35.30 2.37
C LYS A 2 -29.08 34.90 0.90
N LYS A 3 -28.34 35.65 0.07
CA LYS A 3 -27.95 35.17 -1.26
C LYS A 3 -27.08 33.92 -1.04
N ILE A 4 -27.66 32.76 -1.27
CA ILE A 4 -26.96 31.49 -1.28
C ILE A 4 -26.06 31.55 -2.51
N ASN A 5 -24.77 31.69 -2.31
CA ASN A 5 -23.82 31.52 -3.39
C ASN A 5 -23.80 30.03 -3.73
N SER A 6 -24.42 29.64 -4.82
CA SER A 6 -24.46 28.25 -5.33
C SER A 6 -23.12 27.54 -5.30
N PHE A 7 -22.02 28.28 -5.41
CA PHE A 7 -20.66 27.77 -5.30
C PHE A 7 -20.27 27.36 -3.86
N ASN A 8 -20.64 28.17 -2.86
CA ASN A 8 -20.37 27.85 -1.45
C ASN A 8 -21.17 26.64 -0.98
N ASP A 9 -22.40 26.48 -1.46
CA ASP A 9 -23.23 25.33 -1.10
C ASP A 9 -22.70 24.04 -1.71
N LEU A 10 -22.21 24.09 -2.95
CA LEU A 10 -21.55 22.98 -3.62
C LEU A 10 -20.26 22.60 -2.90
N ASP A 11 -19.43 23.56 -2.53
CA ASP A 11 -18.18 23.35 -1.80
C ASP A 11 -18.43 22.69 -0.44
N ILE A 12 -19.40 23.15 0.32
CA ILE A 12 -19.81 22.58 1.60
C ILE A 12 -20.28 21.12 1.42
N LEU A 13 -21.04 20.85 0.37
CA LEU A 13 -21.55 19.50 0.09
C LEU A 13 -20.42 18.53 -0.25
N ILE A 14 -19.49 18.96 -1.09
CA ILE A 14 -18.28 18.18 -1.46
C ILE A 14 -17.41 17.93 -0.23
N THR A 15 -17.12 18.98 0.54
CA THR A 15 -16.28 18.88 1.75
C THR A 15 -16.89 17.94 2.78
N ASN A 16 -18.20 18.01 2.98
CA ASN A 16 -18.93 17.12 3.88
C ASN A 16 -18.88 15.65 3.39
N PHE A 17 -19.01 15.43 2.10
CA PHE A 17 -18.88 14.10 1.51
C PHE A 17 -17.47 13.55 1.72
N MET A 18 -16.44 14.33 1.41
CA MET A 18 -15.03 13.95 1.59
C MET A 18 -14.71 13.64 3.05
N SER A 19 -15.15 14.49 3.96
CA SER A 19 -14.98 14.32 5.41
C SER A 19 -15.66 13.04 5.93
N ARG A 20 -16.85 12.73 5.42
CA ARG A 20 -17.63 11.58 5.87
C ARG A 20 -17.13 10.25 5.32
N TRP A 21 -16.74 10.22 4.05
CA TRP A 21 -16.44 8.99 3.33
C TRP A 21 -14.95 8.77 3.03
N GLY A 22 -14.13 9.84 3.04
CA GLY A 22 -12.74 9.78 2.60
C GLY A 22 -11.92 8.70 3.31
N ILE A 23 -11.96 8.65 4.63
CA ILE A 23 -11.20 7.65 5.42
C ILE A 23 -11.75 6.24 5.18
N THR A 24 -13.06 6.10 5.06
CA THR A 24 -13.69 4.80 4.82
C THR A 24 -13.30 4.24 3.44
N LEU A 25 -13.37 5.09 2.41
CA LEU A 25 -12.94 4.72 1.06
C LEU A 25 -11.45 4.39 1.01
N LEU A 26 -10.61 5.20 1.64
CA LEU A 26 -9.17 4.98 1.72
C LEU A 26 -8.85 3.62 2.36
N ARG A 27 -9.52 3.29 3.46
CA ARG A 27 -9.36 2.02 4.17
C ARG A 27 -9.72 0.82 3.29
N TYR A 28 -10.88 0.85 2.64
CA TYR A 28 -11.30 -0.25 1.76
C TYR A 28 -10.44 -0.35 0.51
N SER A 29 -10.00 0.78 -0.05
CA SER A 29 -9.07 0.78 -1.19
C SER A 29 -7.75 0.12 -0.84
N LEU A 30 -7.16 0.44 0.32
CA LEU A 30 -5.97 -0.24 0.82
C LEU A 30 -6.21 -1.74 1.01
N GLY A 31 -7.32 -2.11 1.65
CA GLY A 31 -7.67 -3.51 1.88
C GLY A 31 -7.79 -4.29 0.57
N VAL A 32 -8.53 -3.78 -0.40
CA VAL A 32 -8.73 -4.42 -1.71
C VAL A 32 -7.41 -4.57 -2.46
N ILE A 33 -6.58 -3.55 -2.49
CA ILE A 33 -5.27 -3.59 -3.17
C ILE A 33 -4.36 -4.65 -2.55
N TYR A 34 -4.28 -4.71 -1.22
CA TYR A 34 -3.47 -5.69 -0.52
C TYR A 34 -3.98 -7.12 -0.73
N ILE A 35 -5.29 -7.35 -0.70
CA ILE A 35 -5.87 -8.67 -1.01
C ILE A 35 -5.57 -9.05 -2.45
N TRP A 36 -5.83 -8.16 -3.39
CA TRP A 36 -5.67 -8.44 -4.81
C TRP A 36 -4.23 -8.76 -5.17
N PHE A 37 -3.29 -7.87 -4.83
CA PHE A 37 -1.88 -8.09 -5.16
C PHE A 37 -1.25 -9.20 -4.34
N GLY A 38 -1.74 -9.41 -3.11
CA GLY A 38 -1.32 -10.53 -2.29
C GLY A 38 -1.68 -11.88 -2.90
N ILE A 39 -2.91 -12.04 -3.38
CA ILE A 39 -3.38 -13.29 -4.01
C ILE A 39 -2.60 -13.64 -5.29
N LEU A 40 -2.14 -12.66 -6.06
CA LEU A 40 -1.39 -12.92 -7.30
C LEU A 40 -0.07 -13.65 -7.05
N LYS A 41 0.55 -13.47 -5.87
CA LYS A 41 1.85 -14.05 -5.54
C LYS A 41 1.83 -15.59 -5.40
N PRO A 42 0.91 -16.19 -4.62
CA PRO A 42 0.80 -17.65 -4.52
C PRO A 42 0.49 -18.34 -5.86
N PHE A 43 -0.18 -17.62 -6.77
CA PHE A 43 -0.52 -18.16 -8.09
C PHE A 43 0.55 -17.91 -9.16
N GLY A 44 1.69 -17.29 -8.80
CA GLY A 44 2.77 -17.00 -9.74
C GLY A 44 2.42 -15.95 -10.79
N LEU A 45 1.42 -15.11 -10.53
CA LEU A 45 0.92 -14.07 -11.45
C LEU A 45 1.41 -12.66 -11.05
N SER A 46 2.28 -12.56 -10.05
CA SER A 46 2.79 -11.27 -9.57
C SER A 46 3.89 -10.74 -10.47
N PRO A 47 3.77 -9.52 -11.02
CA PRO A 47 4.86 -8.87 -11.75
C PRO A 47 6.10 -8.60 -10.91
N ALA A 48 5.96 -8.57 -9.58
CA ALA A 48 7.05 -8.32 -8.65
C ALA A 48 7.79 -9.59 -8.20
N GLN A 49 7.44 -10.77 -8.74
CA GLN A 49 7.99 -12.04 -8.28
C GLN A 49 9.52 -12.07 -8.34
N GLU A 50 10.08 -11.79 -9.50
CA GLU A 50 11.54 -11.81 -9.72
C GLU A 50 12.27 -10.80 -8.80
N LEU A 51 11.69 -9.61 -8.63
CA LEU A 51 12.28 -8.60 -7.75
C LEU A 51 12.29 -9.06 -6.28
N VAL A 52 11.21 -9.69 -5.82
CA VAL A 52 11.13 -10.23 -4.45
C VAL A 52 12.13 -11.37 -4.27
N GLU A 53 12.18 -12.33 -5.19
CA GLU A 53 13.13 -13.46 -5.13
C GLU A 53 14.57 -12.97 -5.07
N ASN A 54 14.96 -12.02 -5.89
CA ASN A 54 16.28 -11.42 -5.88
C ASN A 54 16.57 -10.64 -4.59
N THR A 55 15.55 -10.03 -3.99
CA THR A 55 15.71 -9.24 -2.76
C THR A 55 15.97 -10.12 -1.55
N VAL A 56 15.37 -11.30 -1.49
CA VAL A 56 15.52 -12.24 -0.36
C VAL A 56 16.56 -13.34 -0.64
N TYR A 57 17.67 -13.00 -1.29
CA TYR A 57 18.73 -13.92 -1.69
C TYR A 57 19.35 -14.73 -0.54
N TRP A 58 19.17 -14.30 0.70
CA TRP A 58 19.62 -15.02 1.91
C TRP A 58 18.66 -16.13 2.37
N PHE A 59 17.50 -16.25 1.72
CA PHE A 59 16.54 -17.32 1.99
C PHE A 59 16.93 -18.58 1.20
N ASP A 60 16.84 -19.77 1.82
CA ASP A 60 17.28 -21.02 1.19
C ASP A 60 16.58 -21.27 -0.17
N ASN A 61 15.28 -20.97 -0.24
CA ASN A 61 14.47 -21.01 -1.47
C ASN A 61 13.71 -19.69 -1.65
N PRO A 62 14.25 -18.70 -2.34
CA PRO A 62 13.59 -17.40 -2.53
C PRO A 62 12.20 -17.50 -3.14
N SER A 63 11.95 -18.48 -4.03
CA SER A 63 10.66 -18.71 -4.64
C SER A 63 9.55 -19.13 -3.65
N ASP A 64 9.92 -19.79 -2.55
CA ASP A 64 8.96 -20.16 -1.50
C ASP A 64 8.54 -18.96 -0.64
N PHE A 65 9.38 -17.93 -0.59
CA PHE A 65 9.09 -16.70 0.14
C PHE A 65 7.96 -15.89 -0.52
N VAL A 66 7.87 -15.90 -1.84
CA VAL A 66 6.87 -15.12 -2.59
C VAL A 66 5.42 -15.48 -2.20
N PRO A 67 5.02 -16.76 -2.16
CA PRO A 67 3.69 -17.13 -1.67
C PRO A 67 3.44 -16.74 -0.21
N ILE A 68 4.44 -16.87 0.65
CA ILE A 68 4.35 -16.48 2.07
C ILE A 68 4.07 -14.97 2.18
N LEU A 69 4.82 -14.16 1.45
CA LEU A 69 4.60 -12.72 1.37
C LEU A 69 3.21 -12.39 0.82
N GLY A 70 2.74 -13.14 -0.18
CA GLY A 70 1.40 -12.97 -0.75
C GLY A 70 0.30 -13.18 0.30
N TRP A 71 0.36 -14.25 1.06
CA TRP A 71 -0.59 -14.51 2.15
C TRP A 71 -0.49 -13.49 3.28
N TRP A 72 0.72 -13.00 3.58
CA TRP A 72 0.90 -11.90 4.52
C TRP A 72 0.18 -10.63 4.06
N GLU A 73 0.27 -10.29 2.79
CA GLU A 73 -0.43 -9.14 2.20
C GLU A 73 -1.96 -9.33 2.22
N VAL A 74 -2.44 -10.53 1.92
CA VAL A 74 -3.87 -10.86 2.04
C VAL A 74 -4.35 -10.64 3.47
N LEU A 75 -3.57 -11.07 4.47
CA LEU A 75 -3.89 -10.87 5.88
C LEU A 75 -3.96 -9.38 6.23
N ILE A 76 -3.00 -8.57 5.76
CA ILE A 76 -3.04 -7.10 5.93
C ILE A 76 -4.34 -6.54 5.33
N GLY A 77 -4.68 -6.92 4.11
CA GLY A 77 -5.87 -6.44 3.43
C GLY A 77 -7.17 -6.82 4.13
N LEU A 78 -7.30 -8.08 4.56
CA LEU A 78 -8.48 -8.55 5.29
C LEU A 78 -8.64 -7.83 6.64
N THR A 79 -7.56 -7.73 7.40
CA THR A 79 -7.59 -7.04 8.70
C THR A 79 -7.84 -5.54 8.55
N MET A 80 -7.43 -4.91 7.45
CA MET A 80 -7.73 -3.52 7.13
C MET A 80 -9.24 -3.29 6.90
N CYS A 81 -9.92 -4.25 6.31
CA CYS A 81 -11.38 -4.16 6.07
C CYS A 81 -12.19 -4.32 7.37
N ILE A 82 -11.63 -4.94 8.41
CA ILE A 82 -12.33 -5.22 9.66
C ILE A 82 -11.96 -4.17 10.72
N LYS A 83 -12.93 -3.33 11.10
CA LYS A 83 -12.70 -2.16 11.96
C LYS A 83 -11.88 -2.42 13.24
N PRO A 84 -12.17 -3.44 14.08
CA PRO A 84 -11.40 -3.71 15.29
C PRO A 84 -9.97 -4.20 15.01
N LEU A 85 -9.68 -4.69 13.79
CA LEU A 85 -8.38 -5.26 13.43
C LEU A 85 -7.45 -4.27 12.70
N ILE A 86 -7.89 -3.04 12.45
CA ILE A 86 -7.11 -2.02 11.71
C ILE A 86 -5.73 -1.80 12.35
N ARG A 87 -5.63 -1.78 13.67
CA ARG A 87 -4.34 -1.61 14.36
C ARG A 87 -3.36 -2.74 14.06
N ILE A 88 -3.87 -3.99 14.01
CA ILE A 88 -3.07 -5.16 13.64
C ILE A 88 -2.62 -5.02 12.19
N SER A 89 -3.52 -4.66 11.29
CA SER A 89 -3.19 -4.43 9.88
C SER A 89 -2.06 -3.42 9.71
N ILE A 90 -2.12 -2.30 10.42
CA ILE A 90 -1.08 -1.26 10.38
C ILE A 90 0.26 -1.78 10.87
N VAL A 91 0.29 -2.54 11.98
CA VAL A 91 1.52 -3.15 12.50
C VAL A 91 2.11 -4.10 11.47
N LEU A 92 1.30 -5.00 10.90
CA LEU A 92 1.74 -5.95 9.87
C LEU A 92 2.31 -5.23 8.63
N LEU A 93 1.64 -4.16 8.20
CA LEU A 93 2.08 -3.31 7.09
C LEU A 93 3.43 -2.66 7.37
N PHE A 94 3.60 -2.07 8.55
CA PHE A 94 4.86 -1.43 8.92
C PHE A 94 6.02 -2.42 9.08
N ILE A 95 5.75 -3.66 9.49
CA ILE A 95 6.76 -4.74 9.53
C ILE A 95 7.23 -5.07 8.10
N GLN A 96 6.33 -5.06 7.11
CA GLN A 96 6.66 -5.36 5.71
C GLN A 96 7.42 -4.22 5.01
N MET A 97 7.17 -2.96 5.37
CA MET A 97 7.69 -1.81 4.62
C MET A 97 9.23 -1.77 4.48
N PRO A 98 10.04 -2.06 5.51
CA PRO A 98 11.50 -2.09 5.35
C PRO A 98 11.94 -3.04 4.22
N GLY A 99 11.34 -4.24 4.15
CA GLY A 99 11.62 -5.21 3.08
C GLY A 99 11.21 -4.69 1.70
N THR A 100 10.12 -3.95 1.61
CA THR A 100 9.62 -3.37 0.35
C THR A 100 10.56 -2.29 -0.19
N PHE A 101 11.20 -1.50 0.68
CA PHE A 101 12.17 -0.47 0.28
C PHE A 101 13.59 -1.00 0.05
N LEU A 102 13.88 -2.20 0.50
CA LEU A 102 15.23 -2.79 0.43
C LEU A 102 15.81 -2.86 -1.00
N PRO A 103 15.05 -3.18 -2.06
CA PRO A 103 15.56 -3.19 -3.44
C PRO A 103 16.13 -1.87 -3.92
N LEU A 104 15.65 -0.72 -3.42
CA LEU A 104 16.21 0.59 -3.79
C LEU A 104 17.67 0.74 -3.37
N ILE A 105 18.06 0.02 -2.31
CA ILE A 105 19.43 0.05 -1.76
C ILE A 105 20.28 -1.08 -2.35
N LEU A 106 19.71 -2.28 -2.47
CA LEU A 106 20.45 -3.47 -2.91
C LEU A 106 20.61 -3.52 -4.44
N PHE A 107 19.62 -3.03 -5.18
CA PHE A 107 19.56 -3.10 -6.64
C PHE A 107 19.26 -1.74 -7.27
N PRO A 108 20.14 -0.73 -7.08
CA PRO A 108 19.89 0.59 -7.63
C PRO A 108 19.78 0.57 -9.16
N ASP A 109 20.53 -0.30 -9.84
CA ASP A 109 20.52 -0.43 -11.31
C ASP A 109 19.18 -0.97 -11.84
N VAL A 110 18.43 -1.75 -11.03
CA VAL A 110 17.09 -2.21 -11.37
C VAL A 110 16.04 -1.13 -11.08
N CYS A 111 16.25 -0.33 -10.04
CA CYS A 111 15.28 0.65 -9.56
C CYS A 111 15.44 2.03 -10.19
N PHE A 112 16.62 2.36 -10.73
CA PHE A 112 16.92 3.67 -11.30
C PHE A 112 17.47 3.55 -12.72
N THR A 113 16.95 4.36 -13.62
CA THR A 113 17.52 4.60 -14.95
C THR A 113 18.62 5.66 -14.88
N THR A 114 18.46 6.66 -14.02
CA THR A 114 19.41 7.75 -13.76
C THR A 114 19.30 8.14 -12.30
N PHE A 115 20.27 7.68 -11.51
CA PHE A 115 20.29 7.99 -10.07
C PHE A 115 20.51 9.50 -9.84
N PRO A 116 19.83 10.12 -8.86
CA PRO A 116 18.81 9.56 -7.97
C PRO A 116 17.36 9.82 -8.44
N PHE A 117 17.12 10.45 -9.58
CA PHE A 117 15.80 10.98 -9.95
C PHE A 117 15.06 10.14 -11.00
N GLY A 118 15.77 9.46 -11.91
CA GLY A 118 15.16 8.62 -12.93
C GLY A 118 14.81 7.25 -12.36
N LEU A 119 13.54 6.98 -12.12
CA LEU A 119 13.07 5.68 -11.62
C LEU A 119 12.62 4.78 -12.78
N THR A 120 12.93 3.50 -12.69
CA THR A 120 12.30 2.45 -13.50
C THR A 120 10.86 2.22 -13.05
N LEU A 121 10.13 1.35 -13.73
CA LEU A 121 8.78 0.95 -13.27
C LEU A 121 8.85 0.31 -11.87
N GLU A 122 9.83 -0.56 -11.64
CA GLU A 122 10.06 -1.22 -10.35
C GLU A 122 10.34 -0.17 -9.26
N GLY A 123 11.23 0.76 -9.52
CA GLY A 123 11.55 1.86 -8.60
C GLY A 123 10.31 2.71 -8.28
N GLN A 124 9.49 3.03 -9.28
CA GLN A 124 8.23 3.78 -9.08
C GLN A 124 7.25 3.01 -8.21
N TYR A 125 7.10 1.70 -8.42
CA TYR A 125 6.23 0.86 -7.59
C TYR A 125 6.67 0.86 -6.13
N ILE A 126 7.97 0.84 -5.87
CA ILE A 126 8.50 0.87 -4.50
C ILE A 126 8.26 2.24 -3.85
N VAL A 127 8.61 3.33 -4.54
CA VAL A 127 8.45 4.69 -3.99
C VAL A 127 6.98 5.04 -3.71
N LYS A 128 6.04 4.53 -4.50
CA LYS A 128 4.59 4.69 -4.25
C LYS A 128 4.13 4.13 -2.90
N ASN A 129 4.89 3.24 -2.27
CA ASN A 129 4.58 2.76 -0.93
C ASN A 129 4.63 3.85 0.15
N LEU A 130 5.27 5.01 -0.12
CA LEU A 130 5.17 6.18 0.76
C LEU A 130 3.72 6.66 0.90
N ILE A 131 2.92 6.57 -0.18
CA ILE A 131 1.49 6.90 -0.16
C ILE A 131 0.74 5.88 0.70
N ILE A 132 1.07 4.61 0.60
CA ILE A 132 0.46 3.54 1.39
C ILE A 132 0.73 3.75 2.89
N ILE A 133 1.98 4.09 3.25
CA ILE A 133 2.35 4.40 4.64
C ILE A 133 1.53 5.59 5.17
N SER A 134 1.48 6.67 4.41
CA SER A 134 0.72 7.87 4.79
C SER A 134 -0.78 7.59 4.92
N ALA A 135 -1.34 6.82 4.00
CA ALA A 135 -2.73 6.39 4.02
C ALA A 135 -3.03 5.51 5.25
N ALA A 136 -2.13 4.56 5.58
CA ALA A 136 -2.26 3.72 6.76
C ALA A 136 -2.25 4.52 8.06
N LEU A 137 -1.40 5.56 8.15
CA LEU A 137 -1.38 6.48 9.30
C LEU A 137 -2.71 7.25 9.43
N VAL A 138 -3.27 7.75 8.33
CA VAL A 138 -4.56 8.44 8.31
C VAL A 138 -5.68 7.50 8.75
N VAL A 139 -5.73 6.27 8.22
CA VAL A 139 -6.72 5.26 8.64
C VAL A 139 -6.53 4.91 10.11
N GLY A 140 -5.29 4.75 10.57
CA GLY A 140 -4.97 4.45 11.96
C GLY A 140 -5.42 5.53 12.94
N SER A 141 -5.29 6.79 12.56
CA SER A 141 -5.72 7.92 13.40
C SER A 141 -7.23 7.95 13.63
N SER A 142 -8.02 7.31 12.77
CA SER A 142 -9.49 7.27 12.85
C SER A 142 -10.01 6.17 13.80
N VAL A 143 -9.14 5.31 14.34
CA VAL A 143 -9.51 4.18 15.19
C VAL A 143 -9.19 4.50 16.64
N ARG A 144 -10.16 5.09 17.31
CA ARG A 144 -10.15 5.31 18.75
C ARG A 144 -11.26 4.53 19.42
#